data_b1c68f5a22b2b5c4c1ef51d16fb2d68b
#
_entry.id   b1c68f5a22b2b5c4c1ef51d16fb2d68b
#
_cell.length_a   1.000
_cell.length_b   1.000
_cell.length_c   1.000
_cell.angle_alpha   90.00
_cell.angle_beta   90.00
_cell.angle_gamma   90.00
#
_symmetry.space_group_name_H-M   'P 1'
#
loop_
_entity.id
_entity.type
_entity.pdbx_description
1 polymer ?
#
loop_
_entity_poly.entity_id
_entity_poly.type
_entity_poly.pdbx_seq_one_letter_code
_entity_poly.pdbx_strand_id
1 'polypeptide(L)'
;FQDDEICSTHLDSLENRVVHTMPGRIAIGQTGFSPDGKHFAFIHADRALFEQAIADRESTLNMARPFSHEAWREGVPCTIGVINTETRAYHDVIELDFHVHHVFFIANDRLLINHTRDYNGMWTVMMDGSDVRTLRGRTDRGDICHQIITERGIYYEANVHAEGKRDVWY
;
A
#
# COMPACT_ATOMS: atom_id res chain seq x y z
N PHE A 1 -9.50 -8.05 -6.64
CA PHE A 1 -8.44 -8.67 -7.44
C PHE A 1 -8.76 -10.14 -7.58
N GLN A 2 -8.87 -10.62 -8.78
CA GLN A 2 -9.06 -12.02 -9.08
C GLN A 2 -8.06 -12.37 -10.19
N ASP A 3 -7.30 -13.44 -9.98
CA ASP A 3 -6.45 -14.06 -11.00
C ASP A 3 -5.55 -13.09 -11.81
N ASP A 4 -4.75 -12.27 -11.14
CA ASP A 4 -3.83 -11.28 -11.76
C ASP A 4 -4.53 -10.09 -12.42
N GLU A 5 -5.82 -9.86 -12.16
CA GLU A 5 -6.60 -8.81 -12.81
C GLU A 5 -7.01 -7.70 -11.83
N ILE A 6 -6.94 -6.47 -12.32
CA ILE A 6 -7.59 -5.32 -11.70
C ILE A 6 -8.91 -5.11 -12.42
N CYS A 7 -10.00 -5.18 -11.66
CA CYS A 7 -11.34 -5.05 -12.18
C CYS A 7 -12.04 -3.79 -11.66
N SER A 8 -12.98 -3.28 -12.43
CA SER A 8 -13.95 -2.28 -12.00
C SER A 8 -15.35 -2.85 -12.07
N THR A 9 -16.21 -2.43 -11.13
CA THR A 9 -17.66 -2.77 -11.14
C THR A 9 -18.45 -1.48 -11.31
N HIS A 10 -19.33 -1.44 -12.28
CA HIS A 10 -20.26 -0.33 -12.43
C HIS A 10 -21.39 -0.44 -11.40
N LEU A 11 -21.62 0.61 -10.61
CA LEU A 11 -22.48 0.54 -9.44
C LEU A 11 -23.96 0.27 -9.78
N ASP A 12 -24.46 0.83 -10.87
CA ASP A 12 -25.89 0.68 -11.24
C ASP A 12 -26.17 -0.64 -11.97
N SER A 13 -25.30 -1.03 -12.91
CA SER A 13 -25.49 -2.23 -13.72
C SER A 13 -24.86 -3.48 -13.12
N LEU A 14 -23.97 -3.33 -12.13
CA LEU A 14 -23.14 -4.38 -11.55
C LEU A 14 -22.24 -5.10 -12.58
N GLU A 15 -22.03 -4.48 -13.72
CA GLU A 15 -21.15 -5.01 -14.75
C GLU A 15 -19.69 -4.93 -14.32
N ASN A 16 -19.00 -6.05 -14.39
CA ASN A 16 -17.57 -6.13 -14.12
C ASN A 16 -16.76 -6.00 -15.39
N ARG A 17 -15.67 -5.26 -15.33
CA ARG A 17 -14.73 -5.08 -16.43
C ARG A 17 -13.30 -5.23 -15.95
N VAL A 18 -12.49 -5.97 -16.67
CA VAL A 18 -11.04 -6.01 -16.48
C VAL A 18 -10.46 -4.68 -16.95
N VAL A 19 -9.78 -4.00 -16.04
CA VAL A 19 -9.09 -2.73 -16.30
C VAL A 19 -7.66 -2.99 -16.73
N HIS A 20 -6.99 -3.92 -16.05
CA HIS A 20 -5.59 -4.28 -16.30
C HIS A 20 -5.30 -5.71 -15.85
N THR A 21 -4.37 -6.36 -16.53
CA THR A 21 -3.92 -7.73 -16.20
C THR A 21 -2.42 -7.72 -15.94
N MET A 22 -1.99 -8.38 -14.87
CA MET A 22 -0.58 -8.47 -14.44
C MET A 22 -0.18 -9.93 -14.22
N PRO A 23 0.14 -10.69 -15.25
CA PRO A 23 0.49 -12.11 -15.12
C PRO A 23 1.63 -12.34 -14.12
N GLY A 24 1.44 -13.28 -13.19
CA GLY A 24 2.42 -13.61 -12.16
C GLY A 24 2.57 -12.57 -11.03
N ARG A 25 1.71 -11.56 -10.99
CA ARG A 25 1.69 -10.56 -9.91
C ARG A 25 0.46 -10.72 -9.04
N ILE A 26 0.53 -10.22 -7.84
CA ILE A 26 -0.60 -10.12 -6.91
C ILE A 26 -0.69 -8.71 -6.38
N ALA A 27 -1.89 -8.14 -6.41
CA ALA A 27 -2.12 -6.86 -5.76
C ALA A 27 -2.29 -7.03 -4.25
N ILE A 28 -1.72 -6.13 -3.51
CA ILE A 28 -1.59 -6.19 -2.05
C ILE A 28 -1.83 -4.81 -1.45
N GLY A 29 -2.22 -4.78 -0.18
CA GLY A 29 -2.37 -3.52 0.55
C GLY A 29 -3.60 -2.71 0.18
N GLN A 30 -3.62 -1.46 0.61
CA GLN A 30 -4.69 -0.50 0.32
C GLN A 30 -4.30 0.40 -0.86
N THR A 31 -5.30 0.76 -1.63
CA THR A 31 -5.20 1.45 -2.91
C THR A 31 -5.99 2.76 -2.88
N GLY A 32 -5.75 3.66 -3.82
CA GLY A 32 -6.47 4.92 -3.89
C GLY A 32 -6.61 5.50 -5.28
N PHE A 33 -7.63 6.34 -5.44
CA PHE A 33 -7.82 7.16 -6.65
C PHE A 33 -7.24 8.55 -6.45
N SER A 34 -6.77 9.15 -7.56
CA SER A 34 -6.44 10.58 -7.59
C SER A 34 -7.70 11.42 -7.31
N PRO A 35 -7.56 12.64 -6.76
CA PRO A 35 -8.69 13.51 -6.48
C PRO A 35 -9.59 13.78 -7.68
N ASP A 36 -9.05 13.82 -8.89
CA ASP A 36 -9.79 13.99 -10.14
C ASP A 36 -10.38 12.68 -10.71
N GLY A 37 -10.13 11.53 -10.05
CA GLY A 37 -10.62 10.21 -10.44
C GLY A 37 -9.93 9.60 -11.67
N LYS A 38 -8.92 10.27 -12.26
CA LYS A 38 -8.29 9.82 -13.50
C LYS A 38 -7.20 8.78 -13.33
N HIS A 39 -6.69 8.61 -12.13
CA HIS A 39 -5.63 7.66 -11.83
C HIS A 39 -5.99 6.78 -10.65
N PHE A 40 -5.62 5.52 -10.74
CA PHE A 40 -5.76 4.52 -9.67
C PHE A 40 -4.38 3.99 -9.32
N ALA A 41 -3.95 4.20 -8.08
CA ALA A 41 -2.70 3.67 -7.55
C ALA A 41 -2.93 2.39 -6.76
N PHE A 42 -2.04 1.44 -6.91
CA PHE A 42 -2.07 0.17 -6.20
C PHE A 42 -0.67 -0.37 -5.97
N ILE A 43 -0.57 -1.32 -5.05
CA ILE A 43 0.67 -2.01 -4.72
C ILE A 43 0.56 -3.44 -5.27
N HIS A 44 1.62 -3.94 -5.88
CA HIS A 44 1.69 -5.33 -6.30
C HIS A 44 3.06 -5.94 -6.02
N ALA A 45 3.08 -7.26 -5.90
CA ALA A 45 4.28 -8.05 -5.66
C ALA A 45 4.33 -9.25 -6.62
N ASP A 46 5.47 -9.91 -6.66
CA ASP A 46 5.57 -11.23 -7.29
C ASP A 46 4.69 -12.22 -6.52
N ARG A 47 3.79 -12.91 -7.25
CA ARG A 47 2.83 -13.85 -6.65
C ARG A 47 3.52 -14.99 -5.94
N ALA A 48 4.52 -15.60 -6.58
CA ALA A 48 5.19 -16.78 -6.01
C ALA A 48 5.96 -16.41 -4.74
N LEU A 49 6.65 -15.27 -4.73
CA LEU A 49 7.33 -14.77 -3.53
C LEU A 49 6.35 -14.45 -2.40
N PHE A 50 5.21 -13.84 -2.74
CA PHE A 50 4.19 -13.51 -1.74
C PHE A 50 3.54 -14.76 -1.15
N GLU A 51 3.17 -15.75 -1.98
CA GLU A 51 2.60 -17.02 -1.55
C GLU A 51 3.60 -17.84 -0.72
N GLN A 52 4.88 -17.83 -1.08
CA GLN A 52 5.94 -18.47 -0.29
C GLN A 52 6.05 -17.83 1.10
N ALA A 53 6.05 -16.50 1.18
CA ALA A 53 6.09 -15.78 2.46
C ALA A 53 4.88 -16.11 3.35
N ILE A 54 3.68 -16.31 2.76
CA ILE A 54 2.50 -16.78 3.50
C ILE A 54 2.72 -18.20 4.03
N ALA A 55 3.19 -19.12 3.20
CA ALA A 55 3.40 -20.52 3.58
C ALA A 55 4.47 -20.64 4.69
N ASP A 56 5.55 -19.88 4.60
CA ASP A 56 6.60 -19.81 5.62
C ASP A 56 6.05 -19.29 6.95
N ARG A 57 5.16 -18.30 6.92
CA ARG A 57 4.47 -17.80 8.09
C ARG A 57 3.58 -18.86 8.74
N GLU A 58 2.75 -19.56 7.97
CA GLU A 58 1.85 -20.59 8.49
C GLU A 58 2.65 -21.72 9.16
N SER A 59 3.79 -22.09 8.60
CA SER A 59 4.71 -23.07 9.19
C SER A 59 5.29 -22.58 10.53
N THR A 60 5.51 -21.27 10.67
CA THR A 60 6.07 -20.64 11.86
C THR A 60 5.01 -20.41 12.96
N LEU A 61 3.75 -20.19 12.59
CA LEU A 61 2.64 -20.01 13.54
C LEU A 61 2.36 -21.29 14.37
N ASN A 62 2.65 -22.46 13.81
CA ASN A 62 2.58 -23.72 14.55
C ASN A 62 3.67 -23.85 15.63
N MET A 63 4.58 -22.88 15.75
CA MET A 63 5.71 -22.86 16.69
C MET A 63 5.57 -21.80 17.82
N ALA A 64 4.36 -21.49 18.25
CA ALA A 64 4.06 -20.78 19.52
C ALA A 64 4.82 -19.46 19.76
N ARG A 65 4.86 -18.54 18.81
CA ARG A 65 5.30 -17.16 19.06
C ARG A 65 4.16 -16.16 19.00
N PRO A 66 4.05 -15.24 19.97
CA PRO A 66 3.04 -14.19 19.94
C PRO A 66 3.26 -13.28 18.74
N PHE A 67 2.20 -12.99 18.07
CA PHE A 67 2.03 -12.17 16.90
C PHE A 67 2.96 -10.95 16.76
N SER A 68 3.83 -10.95 15.78
CA SER A 68 4.08 -9.74 14.99
C SER A 68 3.40 -9.95 13.64
N HIS A 69 2.27 -9.33 13.45
CA HIS A 69 1.36 -9.57 12.31
C HIS A 69 1.95 -9.32 10.92
N GLU A 70 3.13 -8.77 10.80
CA GLU A 70 3.62 -8.12 9.59
C GLU A 70 5.08 -8.44 9.22
N ALA A 71 5.82 -9.08 10.11
CA ALA A 71 7.24 -9.37 9.89
C ALA A 71 7.55 -10.14 8.60
N TRP A 72 6.65 -11.01 8.20
CA TRP A 72 6.82 -11.85 7.02
C TRP A 72 6.62 -11.08 5.71
N ARG A 73 5.78 -10.04 5.72
CA ARG A 73 5.53 -9.20 4.53
C ARG A 73 6.67 -8.27 4.21
N GLU A 74 7.44 -7.88 5.21
CA GLU A 74 8.48 -6.87 5.08
C GLU A 74 9.60 -7.27 4.14
N GLY A 75 9.89 -8.56 4.05
CA GLY A 75 10.88 -9.11 3.13
C GLY A 75 10.38 -9.32 1.71
N VAL A 76 9.11 -9.02 1.40
CA VAL A 76 8.56 -9.19 0.05
C VAL A 76 8.69 -7.88 -0.72
N PRO A 77 9.55 -7.82 -1.75
CA PRO A 77 9.64 -6.65 -2.62
C PRO A 77 8.30 -6.33 -3.27
N CYS A 78 7.99 -5.06 -3.40
CA CYS A 78 6.77 -4.64 -4.07
C CYS A 78 7.00 -3.47 -5.03
N THR A 79 6.03 -3.26 -5.90
CA THR A 79 6.02 -2.17 -6.86
C THR A 79 4.75 -1.35 -6.64
N ILE A 80 4.87 -0.04 -6.68
CA ILE A 80 3.72 0.85 -6.75
C ILE A 80 3.44 1.13 -8.22
N GLY A 81 2.25 0.77 -8.67
CA GLY A 81 1.79 0.99 -10.03
C GLY A 81 0.63 1.98 -10.08
N VAL A 82 0.49 2.65 -11.21
CA VAL A 82 -0.61 3.56 -11.50
C VAL A 82 -1.25 3.20 -12.83
N ILE A 83 -2.58 3.18 -12.85
CA ILE A 83 -3.40 3.03 -14.05
C ILE A 83 -4.15 4.33 -14.30
N ASN A 84 -4.11 4.82 -15.54
CA ASN A 84 -5.04 5.84 -15.99
C ASN A 84 -6.41 5.19 -16.24
N THR A 85 -7.45 5.68 -15.58
CA THR A 85 -8.78 5.05 -15.58
C THR A 85 -9.52 5.18 -16.92
N GLU A 86 -9.17 6.19 -17.72
CA GLU A 86 -9.78 6.46 -19.02
C GLU A 86 -9.06 5.69 -20.14
N THR A 87 -7.72 5.82 -20.19
CA THR A 87 -6.90 5.24 -21.27
C THR A 87 -6.46 3.81 -20.99
N ARG A 88 -6.53 3.36 -19.71
CA ARG A 88 -6.00 2.10 -19.20
C ARG A 88 -4.47 1.97 -19.31
N ALA A 89 -3.78 3.07 -19.60
CA ALA A 89 -2.33 3.08 -19.59
C ALA A 89 -1.82 2.81 -18.17
N TYR A 90 -0.87 1.89 -18.08
CA TYR A 90 -0.22 1.48 -16.84
C TYR A 90 1.26 1.89 -16.86
N HIS A 91 1.79 2.24 -15.69
CA HIS A 91 3.23 2.35 -15.48
C HIS A 91 3.59 2.08 -14.02
N ASP A 92 4.81 1.60 -13.81
CA ASP A 92 5.42 1.48 -12.50
C ASP A 92 5.94 2.85 -12.04
N VAL A 93 5.56 3.25 -10.83
CA VAL A 93 6.02 4.50 -10.21
C VAL A 93 7.36 4.27 -9.53
N ILE A 94 7.45 3.24 -8.70
CA ILE A 94 8.65 2.92 -7.95
C ILE A 94 8.66 1.44 -7.53
N GLU A 95 9.82 0.82 -7.64
CA GLU A 95 10.10 -0.51 -7.11
C GLU A 95 10.79 -0.39 -5.75
N LEU A 96 10.37 -1.21 -4.80
CA LEU A 96 10.84 -1.22 -3.43
C LEU A 96 11.29 -2.63 -3.06
N ASP A 97 12.41 -2.74 -2.36
CA ASP A 97 12.94 -4.00 -1.82
C ASP A 97 12.26 -4.44 -0.52
N PHE A 98 11.20 -3.75 -0.13
CA PHE A 98 10.39 -4.01 1.05
C PHE A 98 8.91 -3.84 0.73
N HIS A 99 8.06 -4.36 1.63
CA HIS A 99 6.61 -4.26 1.52
C HIS A 99 6.09 -2.93 2.05
N VAL A 100 5.16 -2.29 1.34
CA VAL A 100 4.36 -1.17 1.82
C VAL A 100 2.89 -1.57 1.94
N HIS A 101 2.16 -0.91 2.84
CA HIS A 101 0.80 -1.29 3.17
C HIS A 101 -0.26 -0.43 2.48
N HIS A 102 0.00 0.85 2.37
CA HIS A 102 -0.98 1.80 1.86
C HIS A 102 -0.37 2.71 0.82
N VAL A 103 -1.10 2.93 -0.26
CA VAL A 103 -0.84 3.96 -1.25
C VAL A 103 -2.10 4.79 -1.48
N PHE A 104 -1.97 6.11 -1.38
CA PHE A 104 -3.04 7.06 -1.61
C PHE A 104 -2.55 8.21 -2.47
N PHE A 105 -3.47 8.95 -3.10
CA PHE A 105 -3.15 10.22 -3.71
C PHE A 105 -3.38 11.36 -2.71
N ILE A 106 -2.42 12.28 -2.61
CA ILE A 106 -2.57 13.57 -1.90
C ILE A 106 -2.73 14.75 -2.86
N ALA A 107 -2.42 14.54 -4.13
CA ALA A 107 -2.68 15.43 -5.27
C ALA A 107 -2.88 14.56 -6.52
N ASN A 108 -3.27 15.15 -7.64
CA ASN A 108 -3.50 14.39 -8.88
C ASN A 108 -2.26 13.67 -9.42
N ASP A 109 -1.08 14.14 -9.05
CA ASP A 109 0.22 13.65 -9.51
C ASP A 109 1.16 13.21 -8.38
N ARG A 110 0.71 13.20 -7.12
CA ARG A 110 1.53 12.85 -5.95
C ARG A 110 0.89 11.80 -5.07
N LEU A 111 1.66 10.78 -4.78
CA LEU A 111 1.28 9.67 -3.93
C LEU A 111 1.79 9.88 -2.50
N LEU A 112 1.00 9.42 -1.53
CA LEU A 112 1.36 9.20 -0.14
C LEU A 112 1.52 7.71 0.07
N ILE A 113 2.65 7.31 0.64
CA ILE A 113 2.98 5.94 0.94
C ILE A 113 3.18 5.78 2.44
N ASN A 114 2.62 4.72 2.98
CA ASN A 114 2.85 4.31 4.34
C ASN A 114 3.54 2.96 4.38
N HIS A 115 4.58 2.89 5.18
CA HIS A 115 5.30 1.66 5.51
C HIS A 115 5.35 1.49 7.03
N THR A 116 5.06 0.28 7.51
CA THR A 116 5.13 -0.11 8.93
C THR A 116 6.45 -0.82 9.19
N ARG A 117 7.30 -0.41 10.07
CA ARG A 117 8.56 -0.91 10.62
C ARG A 117 9.78 -0.05 10.34
N ASP A 118 10.93 -0.62 9.93
CA ASP A 118 12.24 0.05 9.98
C ASP A 118 12.31 1.36 9.19
N TYR A 119 11.45 1.49 8.18
CA TYR A 119 11.19 2.73 7.43
C TYR A 119 9.91 3.44 7.89
N ASN A 120 9.48 3.14 9.09
CA ASN A 120 8.22 3.51 9.69
C ASN A 120 7.95 5.00 9.54
N GLY A 121 7.01 5.32 8.68
CA GLY A 121 6.70 6.69 8.42
C GLY A 121 5.78 6.88 7.22
N MET A 122 5.50 8.13 6.98
CA MET A 122 4.82 8.58 5.77
C MET A 122 5.82 9.29 4.87
N TRP A 123 5.80 8.96 3.61
CA TRP A 123 6.60 9.61 2.59
C TRP A 123 5.77 9.80 1.31
N THR A 124 6.22 10.67 0.45
CA THR A 124 5.54 10.95 -0.82
C THR A 124 6.49 10.75 -1.98
N VAL A 125 5.90 10.48 -3.13
CA VAL A 125 6.58 10.38 -4.41
C VAL A 125 5.67 10.97 -5.49
N MET A 126 6.25 11.61 -6.51
CA MET A 126 5.50 12.00 -7.70
C MET A 126 5.09 10.75 -8.49
N MET A 127 3.99 10.83 -9.21
CA MET A 127 3.48 9.74 -10.03
C MET A 127 4.47 9.25 -11.12
N ASP A 128 5.46 10.07 -11.49
CA ASP A 128 6.56 9.71 -12.39
C ASP A 128 7.76 9.07 -11.67
N GLY A 129 7.66 8.79 -10.37
CA GLY A 129 8.72 8.21 -9.54
C GLY A 129 9.74 9.22 -8.99
N SER A 130 9.64 10.48 -9.34
CA SER A 130 10.53 11.54 -8.87
C SER A 130 10.13 12.11 -7.50
N ASP A 131 10.97 12.97 -6.95
CA ASP A 131 10.71 13.81 -5.78
C ASP A 131 10.19 13.04 -4.55
N VAL A 132 10.94 12.01 -4.16
CA VAL A 132 10.67 11.25 -2.93
C VAL A 132 10.96 12.12 -1.71
N ARG A 133 9.95 12.30 -0.84
CA ARG A 133 10.06 13.13 0.38
C ARG A 133 9.47 12.44 1.58
N THR A 134 10.23 12.36 2.66
CA THR A 134 9.70 11.95 3.96
C THR A 134 8.84 13.08 4.54
N LEU A 135 7.57 12.78 4.82
CA LEU A 135 6.67 13.70 5.56
C LEU A 135 6.83 13.51 7.06
N ARG A 136 6.91 12.26 7.49
CA ARG A 136 7.13 11.90 8.88
C ARG A 136 7.96 10.63 8.92
N GLY A 137 9.13 10.72 9.49
CA GLY A 137 10.00 9.59 9.75
C GLY A 137 9.52 8.76 10.94
N ARG A 138 10.17 7.64 11.17
CA ARG A 138 10.00 6.80 12.34
C ARG A 138 10.15 7.64 13.61
N THR A 139 9.25 7.46 14.54
CA THR A 139 9.41 7.95 15.91
C THR A 139 9.67 6.74 16.82
N ASP A 140 10.39 6.96 17.91
CA ASP A 140 10.62 5.94 18.95
C ASP A 140 9.34 5.47 19.64
N ARG A 141 8.20 6.06 19.26
CA ARG A 141 6.91 5.88 19.91
C ARG A 141 5.93 4.96 19.18
N GLY A 142 6.25 4.47 17.99
CA GLY A 142 5.36 3.50 17.36
C GLY A 142 5.13 3.65 15.86
N ASP A 143 4.24 2.82 15.34
CA ASP A 143 3.88 2.73 13.94
C ASP A 143 2.83 3.75 13.56
N ILE A 144 2.90 4.24 12.33
CA ILE A 144 1.89 5.11 11.72
C ILE A 144 1.02 4.26 10.80
N CYS A 145 -0.29 4.31 10.98
CA CYS A 145 -1.24 3.60 10.12
C CYS A 145 -2.54 4.38 9.88
N HIS A 146 -3.41 3.85 9.02
CA HIS A 146 -4.76 4.32 8.75
C HIS A 146 -4.86 5.81 8.44
N GLN A 147 -4.19 6.24 7.37
CA GLN A 147 -4.20 7.64 6.95
C GLN A 147 -5.54 8.00 6.31
N ILE A 148 -6.05 9.18 6.67
CA ILE A 148 -7.18 9.83 6.04
C ILE A 148 -6.72 11.17 5.50
N ILE A 149 -6.87 11.37 4.20
CA ILE A 149 -6.47 12.59 3.51
C ILE A 149 -7.67 13.52 3.41
N THR A 150 -7.48 14.76 3.81
CA THR A 150 -8.50 15.82 3.73
C THR A 150 -7.89 17.08 3.14
N GLU A 151 -8.74 18.06 2.82
CA GLU A 151 -8.29 19.40 2.39
C GLU A 151 -7.45 20.12 3.44
N ARG A 152 -7.58 19.74 4.72
CA ARG A 152 -6.90 20.38 5.85
C ARG A 152 -5.60 19.69 6.26
N GLY A 153 -5.34 18.47 5.77
CA GLY A 153 -4.16 17.71 6.13
C GLY A 153 -4.37 16.19 6.13
N ILE A 154 -3.39 15.49 6.65
CA ILE A 154 -3.38 14.04 6.75
C ILE A 154 -3.59 13.68 8.21
N TYR A 155 -4.69 13.00 8.50
CA TYR A 155 -4.98 12.40 9.81
C TYR A 155 -4.48 10.96 9.79
N TYR A 156 -3.91 10.48 10.88
CA TYR A 156 -3.39 9.12 10.97
C TYR A 156 -3.43 8.59 12.40
N GLU A 157 -3.45 7.28 12.54
CA GLU A 157 -3.23 6.60 13.82
C GLU A 157 -1.74 6.41 14.06
N ALA A 158 -1.31 6.66 15.30
CA ALA A 158 0.01 6.24 15.76
C ALA A 158 -0.15 5.18 16.85
N ASN A 159 0.39 3.97 16.60
CA ASN A 159 0.44 2.93 17.61
C ASN A 159 1.64 3.16 18.52
N VAL A 160 1.40 3.42 19.80
CA VAL A 160 2.45 3.61 20.80
C VAL A 160 2.75 2.27 21.46
N HIS A 161 3.85 1.63 21.06
CA HIS A 161 4.21 0.30 21.55
C HIS A 161 4.63 0.27 23.04
N ALA A 162 5.14 1.38 23.58
CA ALA A 162 5.69 1.44 24.94
C ALA A 162 4.64 1.27 26.05
N GLU A 163 3.35 1.47 25.77
CA GLU A 163 2.30 1.44 26.79
C GLU A 163 1.05 0.65 26.38
N GLY A 164 1.06 -0.01 25.23
CA GLY A 164 -0.11 -0.75 24.72
C GLY A 164 -1.32 0.14 24.37
N LYS A 165 -1.12 1.43 24.24
CA LYS A 165 -2.14 2.41 23.87
C LYS A 165 -2.03 2.79 22.40
N ARG A 166 -3.17 2.91 21.75
CA ARG A 166 -3.29 3.53 20.44
C ARG A 166 -3.74 4.97 20.62
N ASP A 167 -2.96 5.90 20.10
CA ASP A 167 -3.31 7.31 20.10
C ASP A 167 -3.61 7.75 18.67
N VAL A 168 -4.66 8.56 18.51
CA VAL A 168 -4.98 9.22 17.24
C VAL A 168 -4.35 10.60 17.26
N TRP A 169 -3.52 10.90 16.27
CA TRP A 169 -2.85 12.19 16.12
C TRP A 169 -3.42 12.96 14.92
N TYR A 170 -3.44 14.27 15.04
CA TYR A 170 -3.96 15.19 14.05
C TYR A 170 -2.84 16.07 13.48
#